data_09003305dfaad68b771e4d03b69768ee
#
_entry.id   09003305dfaad68b771e4d03b69768ee
#
_cell.length_a   1.000
_cell.length_b   1.000
_cell.length_c   1.000
_cell.angle_alpha   90.00
_cell.angle_beta   90.00
_cell.angle_gamma   90.00
#
_symmetry.space_group_name_H-M   'P 1'
#
loop_
_entity.id
_entity.type
_entity.pdbx_description
1 polymer ?
#
loop_
_entity_poly.entity_id
_entity_poly.type
_entity_poly.pdbx_seq_one_letter_code
_entity_poly.pdbx_strand_id
1 'polypeptide(L)'
;MKIDKIYIVSLDGEKPEMQNKVLDGLQKLDFDGPTGYEIHPAWNGHTQGVPEGYGVYEKWNLGNKTKNDWWKRDIIPGEVGCMVSHIHIWERVVQEGLDRVLILEDDFNPLNKISDLEEPTEDFDIAYLGRWKINKDAEEKSIGGSWVIPVASYCTHAYVVTLEGAKKLLKDYKIKQNIIPADEFLASTYTKHRRADIAALFPPTIKAIAVGKQAYIAQKRKQEDSTIEIDPTKNPNLMKKQTQLKNKVVKEPYFEILDTADWEAWKAKYVNNGMLRGEFDLMVDDLTNNIYEFPLFTEKFCKEAVALSEALDKWTIDRHEHYPTNDVLLQDINLQDAYHRVLKEVVYPLCIHLWTLEGKGWDNMFSENFLARYTTDRQSHLSLHHDFSHVTMVVKLNDEFDGGGTWFPKYNILSNPERVGVATLHPGMVTHLHGARPIYAGKRYICVSFMRKE
;
A
#
# COMPACT_ATOMS: atom_id res chain seq x y z
N MET A 1 -9.15 -24.47 22.66
CA MET A 1 -10.14 -23.64 21.93
C MET A 1 -9.95 -23.84 20.42
N LYS A 2 -11.02 -24.14 19.68
CA LYS A 2 -10.93 -24.31 18.21
C LYS A 2 -10.78 -22.95 17.53
N ILE A 3 -9.81 -22.82 16.61
CA ILE A 3 -9.54 -21.64 15.77
C ILE A 3 -9.48 -22.08 14.32
N ASP A 4 -10.14 -21.39 13.43
CA ASP A 4 -10.20 -21.74 12.01
C ASP A 4 -9.00 -21.20 11.23
N LYS A 5 -8.53 -19.99 11.57
CA LYS A 5 -7.41 -19.33 10.88
C LYS A 5 -6.69 -18.37 11.81
N ILE A 6 -5.41 -18.13 11.55
CA ILE A 6 -4.61 -17.10 12.23
C ILE A 6 -4.25 -16.02 11.21
N TYR A 7 -4.54 -14.76 11.53
CA TYR A 7 -3.98 -13.61 10.83
C TYR A 7 -2.91 -12.94 11.67
N ILE A 8 -1.75 -12.67 11.05
CA ILE A 8 -0.67 -11.91 11.67
C ILE A 8 -0.54 -10.57 10.96
N VAL A 9 -0.81 -9.48 11.66
CA VAL A 9 -0.69 -8.11 11.16
C VAL A 9 0.78 -7.72 11.15
N SER A 10 1.34 -7.38 9.98
CA SER A 10 2.74 -6.95 9.88
C SER A 10 2.95 -5.98 8.74
N LEU A 11 3.76 -4.92 8.98
CA LEU A 11 4.27 -4.03 7.94
C LEU A 11 5.39 -4.68 7.13
N ASP A 12 6.09 -5.64 7.72
CA ASP A 12 7.29 -6.29 7.19
C ASP A 12 7.06 -7.76 6.84
N GLY A 13 5.81 -8.18 6.65
CA GLY A 13 5.43 -9.58 6.48
C GLY A 13 6.07 -10.30 5.30
N GLU A 14 6.54 -9.59 4.30
CA GLU A 14 7.26 -10.15 3.15
C GLU A 14 8.74 -10.43 3.45
N LYS A 15 9.31 -9.88 4.53
CA LYS A 15 10.72 -10.07 4.88
C LYS A 15 10.96 -11.47 5.43
N PRO A 16 11.98 -12.22 4.95
CA PRO A 16 12.27 -13.59 5.40
C PRO A 16 12.48 -13.70 6.91
N GLU A 17 13.12 -12.72 7.53
CA GLU A 17 13.33 -12.63 8.97
C GLU A 17 12.03 -12.52 9.76
N MET A 18 11.04 -11.78 9.22
CA MET A 18 9.71 -11.69 9.83
C MET A 18 8.95 -13.01 9.68
N GLN A 19 8.99 -13.62 8.50
CA GLN A 19 8.38 -14.93 8.27
C GLN A 19 8.94 -16.01 9.21
N ASN A 20 10.26 -16.04 9.38
CA ASN A 20 10.91 -16.97 10.31
C ASN A 20 10.51 -16.70 11.77
N LYS A 21 10.42 -15.41 12.17
CA LYS A 21 9.97 -15.03 13.51
C LYS A 21 8.53 -15.46 13.76
N VAL A 22 7.64 -15.29 12.80
CA VAL A 22 6.25 -15.72 12.87
C VAL A 22 6.16 -17.23 12.99
N LEU A 23 6.88 -17.98 12.14
CA LEU A 23 6.91 -19.45 12.19
C LEU A 23 7.39 -19.98 13.56
N ASP A 24 8.48 -19.43 14.10
CA ASP A 24 8.99 -19.78 15.43
C ASP A 24 7.95 -19.47 16.53
N GLY A 25 7.25 -18.36 16.41
CA GLY A 25 6.17 -18.00 17.33
C GLY A 25 4.99 -18.98 17.24
N LEU A 26 4.53 -19.31 16.03
CA LEU A 26 3.43 -20.25 15.82
C LEU A 26 3.75 -21.67 16.31
N GLN A 27 4.98 -22.13 16.11
CA GLN A 27 5.44 -23.43 16.67
C GLN A 27 5.35 -23.46 18.19
N LYS A 28 5.70 -22.37 18.87
CA LYS A 28 5.59 -22.25 20.33
C LYS A 28 4.16 -22.21 20.83
N LEU A 29 3.23 -21.72 20.01
CA LEU A 29 1.79 -21.74 20.30
C LEU A 29 1.19 -23.14 20.23
N ASP A 30 1.89 -24.13 19.62
CA ASP A 30 1.41 -25.49 19.41
C ASP A 30 0.02 -25.50 18.76
N PHE A 31 -0.08 -24.81 17.66
CA PHE A 31 -1.35 -24.65 16.94
C PHE A 31 -1.55 -25.82 15.95
N ASP A 32 -2.39 -26.76 16.32
CA ASP A 32 -2.75 -27.94 15.51
C ASP A 32 -3.99 -27.72 14.63
N GLY A 33 -4.31 -26.50 14.30
CA GLY A 33 -5.50 -26.20 13.48
C GLY A 33 -5.33 -26.58 12.02
N PRO A 34 -6.38 -27.13 11.37
CA PRO A 34 -6.33 -27.58 9.98
C PRO A 34 -6.23 -26.43 8.95
N THR A 35 -6.24 -25.19 9.36
CA THR A 35 -6.57 -24.04 8.50
C THR A 35 -5.45 -23.05 8.25
N GLY A 36 -4.28 -23.28 8.76
CA GLY A 36 -3.13 -22.43 8.43
C GLY A 36 -3.17 -21.02 9.01
N TYR A 37 -2.13 -20.29 8.70
CA TYR A 37 -1.97 -18.88 9.05
C TYR A 37 -1.74 -18.03 7.80
N GLU A 38 -1.96 -16.74 7.94
CA GLU A 38 -1.65 -15.75 6.89
C GLU A 38 -1.04 -14.51 7.52
N ILE A 39 0.06 -14.05 6.97
CA ILE A 39 0.61 -12.75 7.33
C ILE A 39 -0.16 -11.71 6.51
N HIS A 40 -1.00 -10.95 7.21
CA HIS A 40 -1.79 -9.89 6.62
C HIS A 40 -0.94 -8.61 6.52
N PRO A 41 -0.79 -8.02 5.31
CA PRO A 41 -0.05 -6.78 5.15
C PRO A 41 -0.76 -5.66 5.91
N ALA A 42 -0.07 -5.08 6.88
CA ALA A 42 -0.61 -3.99 7.66
C ALA A 42 -0.72 -2.71 6.83
N TRP A 43 -1.77 -1.94 7.06
CA TRP A 43 -1.90 -0.60 6.49
C TRP A 43 -0.86 0.35 7.09
N ASN A 44 -0.02 0.93 6.27
CA ASN A 44 0.97 1.88 6.74
C ASN A 44 0.40 3.31 6.74
N GLY A 45 -0.12 3.76 7.89
CA GLY A 45 -0.70 5.08 8.00
C GLY A 45 0.26 6.25 7.71
N HIS A 46 1.57 6.04 7.81
CA HIS A 46 2.56 7.07 7.48
C HIS A 46 2.74 7.29 5.98
N THR A 47 2.62 6.24 5.18
CA THR A 47 2.82 6.30 3.73
C THR A 47 1.53 6.31 2.95
N GLN A 48 0.48 5.66 3.47
CA GLN A 48 -0.81 5.51 2.79
C GLN A 48 -1.89 6.46 3.35
N GLY A 49 -1.64 7.09 4.51
CA GLY A 49 -2.60 8.01 5.12
C GLY A 49 -3.90 7.35 5.58
N VAL A 50 -4.99 8.09 5.49
CA VAL A 50 -6.36 7.61 5.76
C VAL A 50 -6.94 7.07 4.46
N PRO A 51 -7.50 5.83 4.42
CA PRO A 51 -8.08 5.29 3.19
C PRO A 51 -9.23 6.14 2.66
N GLU A 52 -9.47 6.10 1.36
CA GLU A 52 -10.61 6.76 0.76
C GLU A 52 -11.94 6.26 1.37
N GLY A 53 -12.84 7.17 1.66
CA GLY A 53 -14.11 6.87 2.34
C GLY A 53 -14.01 6.63 3.85
N TYR A 54 -12.80 6.70 4.42
CA TYR A 54 -12.58 6.65 5.86
C TYR A 54 -12.39 8.05 6.42
N GLY A 55 -12.58 8.22 7.74
CA GLY A 55 -12.37 9.48 8.43
C GLY A 55 -11.83 9.27 9.84
N VAL A 56 -10.95 10.16 10.27
CA VAL A 56 -10.46 10.19 11.65
C VAL A 56 -11.47 10.96 12.52
N TYR A 57 -11.69 10.51 13.74
CA TYR A 57 -12.62 11.17 14.65
C TYR A 57 -12.11 12.57 15.03
N GLU A 58 -12.70 13.60 14.45
CA GLU A 58 -12.25 15.00 14.56
C GLU A 58 -12.21 15.53 15.99
N LYS A 59 -13.08 15.02 16.89
CA LYS A 59 -13.15 15.45 18.29
C LYS A 59 -12.22 14.66 19.20
N TRP A 60 -11.29 13.87 18.67
CA TRP A 60 -10.35 13.09 19.47
C TRP A 60 -9.49 13.98 20.37
N ASN A 61 -8.89 15.01 19.82
CA ASN A 61 -8.03 15.94 20.53
C ASN A 61 -8.86 16.88 21.42
N LEU A 62 -8.70 16.76 22.72
CA LEU A 62 -9.36 17.59 23.71
C LEU A 62 -8.48 18.78 24.19
N GLY A 63 -7.22 18.81 23.78
CA GLY A 63 -6.27 19.84 24.21
C GLY A 63 -6.21 19.97 25.74
N ASN A 64 -6.29 21.18 26.23
CA ASN A 64 -6.22 21.47 27.68
C ASN A 64 -7.49 21.11 28.46
N LYS A 65 -8.55 20.60 27.80
CA LYS A 65 -9.81 20.17 28.47
C LYS A 65 -9.68 18.82 29.19
N THR A 66 -8.54 18.15 29.07
CA THR A 66 -8.29 16.85 29.70
C THR A 66 -6.93 16.82 30.39
N LYS A 67 -6.81 15.94 31.43
CA LYS A 67 -5.53 15.60 32.05
C LYS A 67 -4.88 14.37 31.41
N ASN A 68 -5.56 13.67 30.54
CA ASN A 68 -5.03 12.50 29.84
C ASN A 68 -4.22 12.95 28.63
N ASP A 69 -2.92 12.70 28.62
CA ASP A 69 -2.01 13.15 27.58
C ASP A 69 -2.31 12.53 26.21
N TRP A 70 -2.84 11.32 26.16
CA TRP A 70 -3.28 10.67 24.91
C TRP A 70 -4.43 11.41 24.21
N TRP A 71 -5.26 12.11 24.95
CA TRP A 71 -6.37 12.87 24.42
C TRP A 71 -6.04 14.35 24.19
N LYS A 72 -4.81 14.77 24.46
CA LYS A 72 -4.32 16.14 24.20
C LYS A 72 -3.70 16.32 22.82
N ARG A 73 -3.53 15.27 22.09
CA ARG A 73 -2.90 15.24 20.76
C ARG A 73 -3.85 14.65 19.71
N ASP A 74 -3.55 14.88 18.47
CA ASP A 74 -4.24 14.24 17.35
C ASP A 74 -3.88 12.75 17.29
N ILE A 75 -4.73 11.98 16.60
CA ILE A 75 -4.46 10.59 16.26
C ILE A 75 -3.29 10.58 15.28
N ILE A 76 -2.28 9.77 15.57
CA ILE A 76 -1.09 9.68 14.73
C ILE A 76 -1.25 8.65 13.62
N PRO A 77 -0.47 8.78 12.51
CA PRO A 77 -0.59 7.87 11.36
C PRO A 77 -0.46 6.38 11.72
N GLY A 78 0.41 6.02 12.66
CA GLY A 78 0.56 4.63 13.11
C GLY A 78 -0.71 4.07 13.78
N GLU A 79 -1.45 4.90 14.54
CA GLU A 79 -2.75 4.51 15.15
C GLU A 79 -3.83 4.33 14.07
N VAL A 80 -3.82 5.18 13.04
CA VAL A 80 -4.68 4.99 11.86
C VAL A 80 -4.37 3.66 11.18
N GLY A 81 -3.09 3.41 10.91
CA GLY A 81 -2.64 2.18 10.26
C GLY A 81 -3.02 0.91 11.03
N CYS A 82 -2.81 0.92 12.34
CA CYS A 82 -3.21 -0.19 13.21
C CYS A 82 -4.72 -0.44 13.12
N MET A 83 -5.55 0.60 13.29
CA MET A 83 -7.00 0.46 13.25
C MET A 83 -7.51 -0.02 11.88
N VAL A 84 -7.00 0.54 10.79
CA VAL A 84 -7.35 0.12 9.41
C VAL A 84 -7.00 -1.33 9.16
N SER A 85 -5.82 -1.78 9.60
CA SER A 85 -5.39 -3.18 9.45
C SER A 85 -6.36 -4.15 10.15
N HIS A 86 -6.80 -3.83 11.36
CA HIS A 86 -7.78 -4.65 12.07
C HIS A 86 -9.16 -4.63 11.38
N ILE A 87 -9.61 -3.48 10.87
CA ILE A 87 -10.87 -3.39 10.09
C ILE A 87 -10.80 -4.33 8.87
N HIS A 88 -9.72 -4.31 8.10
CA HIS A 88 -9.55 -5.16 6.93
C HIS A 88 -9.60 -6.65 7.30
N ILE A 89 -9.01 -7.06 8.42
CA ILE A 89 -9.10 -8.45 8.88
C ILE A 89 -10.53 -8.81 9.26
N TRP A 90 -11.27 -7.95 9.99
CA TRP A 90 -12.66 -8.23 10.31
C TRP A 90 -13.54 -8.34 9.07
N GLU A 91 -13.29 -7.54 8.05
CA GLU A 91 -13.95 -7.65 6.74
C GLU A 91 -13.67 -9.00 6.08
N ARG A 92 -12.42 -9.45 6.12
CA ARG A 92 -12.06 -10.77 5.60
C ARG A 92 -12.71 -11.91 6.38
N VAL A 93 -12.76 -11.82 7.70
CA VAL A 93 -13.47 -12.81 8.54
C VAL A 93 -14.93 -12.93 8.10
N VAL A 94 -15.59 -11.80 7.83
CA VAL A 94 -16.99 -11.80 7.34
C VAL A 94 -17.08 -12.34 5.91
N GLN A 95 -16.19 -11.92 5.03
CA GLN A 95 -16.19 -12.34 3.62
C GLN A 95 -15.88 -13.83 3.45
N GLU A 96 -14.92 -14.36 4.22
CA GLU A 96 -14.51 -15.77 4.18
C GLU A 96 -15.44 -16.68 5.01
N GLY A 97 -16.33 -16.11 5.82
CA GLY A 97 -17.28 -16.85 6.66
C GLY A 97 -16.61 -17.67 7.77
N LEU A 98 -15.51 -17.20 8.32
CA LEU A 98 -14.72 -17.91 9.34
C LEU A 98 -15.36 -17.78 10.73
N ASP A 99 -15.59 -18.88 11.41
CA ASP A 99 -16.29 -18.87 12.69
C ASP A 99 -15.45 -18.26 13.81
N ARG A 100 -14.14 -18.59 13.88
CA ARG A 100 -13.21 -18.10 14.92
C ARG A 100 -11.82 -17.88 14.35
N VAL A 101 -11.37 -16.65 14.42
CA VAL A 101 -10.07 -16.22 13.89
C VAL A 101 -9.21 -15.63 15.00
N LEU A 102 -7.98 -16.13 15.14
CA LEU A 102 -6.97 -15.52 16.00
C LEU A 102 -6.25 -14.41 15.22
N ILE A 103 -6.26 -13.21 15.77
CA ILE A 103 -5.54 -12.05 15.24
C ILE A 103 -4.33 -11.78 16.14
N LEU A 104 -3.15 -11.71 15.53
CA LEU A 104 -1.88 -11.43 16.17
C LEU A 104 -1.22 -10.21 15.51
N GLU A 105 -0.54 -9.39 16.30
CA GLU A 105 0.42 -8.42 15.78
C GLU A 105 1.82 -9.06 15.72
N ASP A 106 2.68 -8.62 14.84
CA ASP A 106 3.98 -9.26 14.55
C ASP A 106 5.00 -9.21 15.70
N ASP A 107 4.70 -8.50 16.77
CA ASP A 107 5.46 -8.46 18.01
C ASP A 107 4.92 -9.42 19.09
N PHE A 108 4.01 -10.33 18.73
CA PHE A 108 3.49 -11.33 19.64
C PHE A 108 4.58 -12.25 20.21
N ASN A 109 4.43 -12.64 21.47
CA ASN A 109 5.33 -13.54 22.17
C ASN A 109 4.53 -14.62 22.91
N PRO A 110 4.53 -15.86 22.42
CA PRO A 110 3.86 -16.98 23.07
C PRO A 110 4.42 -17.25 24.46
N LEU A 111 3.55 -17.36 25.44
CA LEU A 111 3.89 -17.74 26.81
C LEU A 111 3.37 -19.13 27.16
N ASN A 112 2.25 -19.55 26.55
CA ASN A 112 1.60 -20.82 26.75
C ASN A 112 1.10 -21.36 25.41
N LYS A 113 0.83 -22.66 25.35
CA LYS A 113 0.27 -23.32 24.17
C LYS A 113 -1.24 -23.03 24.06
N ILE A 114 -1.71 -22.78 22.85
CA ILE A 114 -3.17 -22.61 22.61
C ILE A 114 -3.90 -23.93 22.80
N SER A 115 -3.26 -25.06 22.52
CA SER A 115 -3.81 -26.40 22.80
C SER A 115 -4.22 -26.61 24.27
N ASP A 116 -3.53 -25.94 25.21
CA ASP A 116 -3.84 -26.01 26.64
C ASP A 116 -5.01 -25.10 27.06
N LEU A 117 -5.52 -24.28 26.14
CA LEU A 117 -6.61 -23.35 26.44
C LEU A 117 -7.96 -24.05 26.36
N GLU A 118 -8.64 -24.11 27.50
CA GLU A 118 -9.98 -24.68 27.61
C GLU A 118 -10.99 -23.92 26.74
N GLU A 119 -11.97 -24.64 26.19
CA GLU A 119 -13.12 -23.97 25.53
C GLU A 119 -13.88 -23.11 26.53
N PRO A 120 -14.23 -21.85 26.15
CA PRO A 120 -15.11 -21.05 26.99
C PRO A 120 -16.48 -21.72 27.13
N THR A 121 -17.08 -21.62 28.31
CA THR A 121 -18.44 -22.13 28.57
C THR A 121 -19.53 -21.16 28.16
N GLU A 122 -19.20 -19.89 27.95
CA GLU A 122 -20.11 -18.84 27.51
C GLU A 122 -19.81 -18.41 26.06
N ASP A 123 -20.84 -18.04 25.33
CA ASP A 123 -20.70 -17.43 24.00
C ASP A 123 -20.00 -16.09 24.11
N PHE A 124 -19.12 -15.82 23.14
CA PHE A 124 -18.37 -14.57 23.05
C PHE A 124 -18.30 -14.06 21.62
N ASP A 125 -18.05 -12.78 21.48
CA ASP A 125 -17.76 -12.11 20.20
C ASP A 125 -16.24 -11.92 20.02
N ILE A 126 -15.54 -11.55 21.12
CA ILE A 126 -14.06 -11.47 21.16
C ILE A 126 -13.52 -12.14 22.42
N ALA A 127 -12.32 -12.76 22.30
CA ALA A 127 -11.62 -13.36 23.42
C ALA A 127 -10.16 -12.94 23.46
N TYR A 128 -9.75 -12.19 24.47
CA TYR A 128 -8.36 -11.75 24.61
C TYR A 128 -7.48 -12.87 25.15
N LEU A 129 -6.39 -13.18 24.42
CA LEU A 129 -5.33 -14.09 24.85
C LEU A 129 -4.14 -13.34 25.46
N GLY A 130 -4.06 -12.04 25.20
CA GLY A 130 -3.10 -11.12 25.77
C GLY A 130 -3.68 -9.70 25.81
N ARG A 131 -3.50 -8.99 26.91
CA ARG A 131 -4.05 -7.64 27.12
C ARG A 131 -3.44 -6.93 28.32
N TRP A 132 -3.65 -5.63 28.41
CA TRP A 132 -3.29 -4.82 29.57
C TRP A 132 -4.55 -4.21 30.19
N LYS A 133 -4.81 -4.51 31.47
CA LYS A 133 -5.91 -3.85 32.20
C LYS A 133 -5.60 -2.37 32.40
N ILE A 134 -6.50 -1.50 32.02
CA ILE A 134 -6.38 -0.05 32.26
C ILE A 134 -6.32 0.24 33.76
N ASN A 135 -7.20 -0.40 34.54
CA ASN A 135 -7.12 -0.40 36.00
C ASN A 135 -6.66 -1.77 36.47
N LYS A 136 -5.40 -1.87 36.92
CA LYS A 136 -4.78 -3.13 37.36
C LYS A 136 -5.48 -3.75 38.59
N ASP A 137 -6.06 -2.92 39.44
CA ASP A 137 -6.69 -3.33 40.69
C ASP A 137 -8.18 -3.68 40.52
N ALA A 138 -8.75 -3.47 39.34
CA ALA A 138 -10.12 -3.82 39.07
C ALA A 138 -10.32 -5.34 39.09
N GLU A 139 -11.31 -5.78 39.85
CA GLU A 139 -11.73 -7.17 39.89
C GLU A 139 -12.46 -7.57 38.63
N GLU A 140 -12.24 -8.79 38.15
CA GLU A 140 -12.87 -9.37 36.98
C GLU A 140 -13.67 -10.59 37.38
N LYS A 141 -14.89 -10.71 36.87
CA LYS A 141 -15.78 -11.82 37.16
C LYS A 141 -15.29 -13.10 36.43
N SER A 142 -14.96 -14.16 37.17
CA SER A 142 -14.68 -15.46 36.60
C SER A 142 -15.95 -16.07 36.00
N ILE A 143 -15.76 -16.71 34.79
CA ILE A 143 -16.83 -17.42 34.07
C ILE A 143 -16.51 -18.91 33.90
N GLY A 144 -15.51 -19.41 34.63
CA GLY A 144 -15.06 -20.80 34.59
C GLY A 144 -13.72 -20.99 33.88
N GLY A 145 -12.99 -22.04 34.27
CA GLY A 145 -11.66 -22.33 33.76
C GLY A 145 -10.70 -21.15 33.88
N SER A 146 -10.02 -20.83 32.79
CA SER A 146 -9.09 -19.70 32.68
C SER A 146 -9.78 -18.37 32.31
N TRP A 147 -11.11 -18.34 32.15
CA TRP A 147 -11.82 -17.23 31.54
C TRP A 147 -12.46 -16.27 32.55
N VAL A 148 -12.44 -14.99 32.19
CA VAL A 148 -13.07 -13.90 32.93
C VAL A 148 -13.83 -12.95 32.00
N ILE A 149 -14.78 -12.19 32.56
CA ILE A 149 -15.34 -11.00 31.88
C ILE A 149 -14.34 -9.86 32.05
N PRO A 150 -13.74 -9.33 30.99
CA PRO A 150 -12.68 -8.33 31.08
C PRO A 150 -13.22 -6.98 31.52
N VAL A 151 -12.49 -6.29 32.39
CA VAL A 151 -12.61 -4.84 32.53
C VAL A 151 -11.93 -4.15 31.33
N ALA A 152 -12.14 -2.82 31.16
CA ALA A 152 -11.52 -2.06 30.09
C ALA A 152 -10.01 -2.34 29.99
N SER A 153 -9.58 -2.77 28.82
CA SER A 153 -8.22 -3.25 28.58
C SER A 153 -7.70 -2.71 27.26
N TYR A 154 -6.39 -2.52 27.23
CA TYR A 154 -5.63 -2.13 26.04
C TYR A 154 -4.93 -3.33 25.41
N CYS A 155 -4.34 -3.10 24.28
CA CYS A 155 -3.58 -3.98 23.40
C CYS A 155 -4.44 -4.88 22.50
N THR A 156 -4.08 -4.83 21.23
CA THR A 156 -4.70 -5.57 20.14
C THR A 156 -3.82 -6.70 19.61
N HIS A 157 -2.70 -6.96 20.33
CA HIS A 157 -1.65 -7.86 19.86
C HIS A 157 -2.03 -9.35 19.83
N ALA A 158 -3.08 -9.78 20.56
CA ALA A 158 -3.52 -11.17 20.56
C ALA A 158 -4.97 -11.32 21.03
N TYR A 159 -5.89 -11.54 20.13
CA TYR A 159 -7.29 -11.83 20.45
C TYR A 159 -7.96 -12.70 19.38
N VAL A 160 -8.96 -13.45 19.78
CA VAL A 160 -9.85 -14.18 18.88
C VAL A 160 -11.07 -13.36 18.61
N VAL A 161 -11.49 -13.27 17.36
CA VAL A 161 -12.77 -12.70 16.94
C VAL A 161 -13.63 -13.79 16.31
N THR A 162 -14.92 -13.80 16.64
CA THR A 162 -15.89 -14.68 15.98
C THR A 162 -16.48 -13.99 14.74
N LEU A 163 -17.11 -14.78 13.86
CA LEU A 163 -17.84 -14.22 12.71
C LEU A 163 -18.88 -13.19 13.13
N GLU A 164 -19.66 -13.48 14.17
CA GLU A 164 -20.67 -12.56 14.69
C GLU A 164 -20.01 -11.34 15.37
N GLY A 165 -18.90 -11.54 16.05
CA GLY A 165 -18.09 -10.45 16.60
C GLY A 165 -17.61 -9.50 15.51
N ALA A 166 -17.03 -10.01 14.43
CA ALA A 166 -16.56 -9.22 13.29
C ALA A 166 -17.71 -8.43 12.64
N LYS A 167 -18.88 -9.06 12.43
CA LYS A 167 -20.07 -8.37 11.92
C LYS A 167 -20.51 -7.21 12.83
N LYS A 168 -20.50 -7.42 14.15
CA LYS A 168 -20.86 -6.38 15.13
C LYS A 168 -19.85 -5.24 15.15
N LEU A 169 -18.53 -5.54 15.08
CA LEU A 169 -17.45 -4.53 15.03
C LEU A 169 -17.56 -3.63 13.79
N LEU A 170 -17.99 -4.20 12.66
CA LEU A 170 -18.17 -3.49 11.40
C LEU A 170 -19.54 -2.83 11.23
N LYS A 171 -20.46 -3.03 12.19
CA LYS A 171 -21.84 -2.56 12.08
C LYS A 171 -21.91 -1.05 11.87
N ASP A 172 -22.80 -0.66 10.93
CA ASP A 172 -23.11 0.73 10.59
C ASP A 172 -21.91 1.54 10.03
N TYR A 173 -20.81 0.91 9.69
CA TYR A 173 -19.59 1.55 9.16
C TYR A 173 -19.05 2.72 10.00
N LYS A 174 -19.56 2.90 11.23
CA LYS A 174 -19.20 4.04 12.09
C LYS A 174 -17.72 4.15 12.33
N ILE A 175 -17.04 3.00 12.56
CA ILE A 175 -15.60 3.01 12.81
C ILE A 175 -14.80 3.48 11.61
N LYS A 176 -15.21 3.15 10.39
CA LYS A 176 -14.51 3.61 9.18
C LYS A 176 -14.54 5.13 9.02
N GLN A 177 -15.64 5.77 9.44
CA GLN A 177 -15.81 7.22 9.37
C GLN A 177 -15.34 7.98 10.61
N ASN A 178 -14.98 7.26 11.67
CA ASN A 178 -14.59 7.83 12.95
C ASN A 178 -13.44 7.02 13.54
N ILE A 179 -12.34 6.88 12.82
CA ILE A 179 -11.17 6.14 13.30
C ILE A 179 -10.67 6.76 14.60
N ILE A 180 -10.52 5.92 15.61
CA ILE A 180 -9.84 6.17 16.88
C ILE A 180 -8.79 5.06 17.08
N PRO A 181 -7.83 5.19 18.02
CA PRO A 181 -6.89 4.12 18.30
C PRO A 181 -7.59 2.79 18.58
N ALA A 182 -7.07 1.70 18.01
CA ALA A 182 -7.69 0.37 18.07
C ALA A 182 -7.96 -0.11 19.50
N ASP A 183 -7.06 0.19 20.42
CA ASP A 183 -7.17 -0.11 21.84
C ASP A 183 -8.37 0.57 22.52
N GLU A 184 -8.59 1.84 22.22
CA GLU A 184 -9.72 2.61 22.75
C GLU A 184 -11.03 2.15 22.10
N PHE A 185 -11.01 1.85 20.78
CA PHE A 185 -12.17 1.33 20.08
C PHE A 185 -12.62 -0.03 20.64
N LEU A 186 -11.74 -1.04 20.65
CA LEU A 186 -12.11 -2.37 21.15
C LEU A 186 -12.59 -2.31 22.59
N ALA A 187 -11.91 -1.56 23.48
CA ALA A 187 -12.35 -1.38 24.85
C ALA A 187 -13.76 -0.78 24.92
N SER A 188 -14.10 0.19 24.07
CA SER A 188 -15.41 0.84 24.05
C SER A 188 -16.54 -0.11 23.64
N THR A 189 -16.24 -1.13 22.84
CA THR A 189 -17.26 -2.04 22.29
C THR A 189 -17.84 -3.01 23.33
N TYR A 190 -17.14 -3.27 24.45
CA TYR A 190 -17.61 -4.18 25.51
C TYR A 190 -17.69 -3.55 26.90
N THR A 191 -17.10 -2.34 27.09
CA THR A 191 -17.24 -1.56 28.34
C THR A 191 -17.59 -0.12 27.98
N LYS A 192 -18.25 0.59 28.92
CA LYS A 192 -18.56 2.01 28.73
C LYS A 192 -17.26 2.80 28.69
N HIS A 193 -16.99 3.44 27.58
CA HIS A 193 -15.80 4.28 27.41
C HIS A 193 -15.79 5.46 28.41
N ARG A 194 -14.60 5.83 28.90
CA ARG A 194 -14.39 6.91 29.87
C ARG A 194 -14.78 8.29 29.32
N ARG A 195 -14.72 8.48 27.99
CA ARG A 195 -15.21 9.67 27.30
C ARG A 195 -16.65 9.46 26.85
N ALA A 196 -17.53 10.39 27.26
CA ALA A 196 -18.96 10.29 26.98
C ALA A 196 -19.27 10.37 25.46
N ASP A 197 -18.53 11.15 24.72
CA ASP A 197 -18.66 11.29 23.27
C ASP A 197 -18.31 9.99 22.52
N ILE A 198 -17.24 9.31 22.92
CA ILE A 198 -16.85 8.01 22.36
C ILE A 198 -17.83 6.92 22.81
N ALA A 199 -18.27 6.92 24.08
CA ALA A 199 -19.26 5.98 24.56
C ALA A 199 -20.63 6.13 23.83
N ALA A 200 -20.97 7.34 23.39
CA ALA A 200 -22.17 7.58 22.58
C ALA A 200 -21.97 7.13 21.12
N LEU A 201 -20.76 7.27 20.59
CA LEU A 201 -20.41 6.86 19.21
C LEU A 201 -20.31 5.33 19.09
N PHE A 202 -19.66 4.69 20.06
CA PHE A 202 -19.42 3.26 20.13
C PHE A 202 -19.95 2.67 21.45
N PRO A 203 -21.27 2.48 21.57
CA PRO A 203 -21.86 1.87 22.79
C PRO A 203 -21.47 0.38 22.87
N PRO A 204 -21.34 -0.19 24.08
CA PRO A 204 -21.06 -1.60 24.28
C PRO A 204 -22.11 -2.50 23.63
N THR A 205 -21.68 -3.33 22.67
CA THR A 205 -22.52 -4.29 21.94
C THR A 205 -21.87 -5.66 21.82
N ILE A 206 -20.60 -5.76 22.19
CA ILE A 206 -19.73 -6.94 22.06
C ILE A 206 -19.71 -7.71 23.38
N LYS A 207 -19.83 -9.03 23.32
CA LYS A 207 -19.55 -9.94 24.43
C LYS A 207 -18.05 -10.25 24.43
N ALA A 208 -17.32 -9.68 25.36
CA ALA A 208 -15.88 -9.95 25.49
C ALA A 208 -15.61 -10.91 26.65
N ILE A 209 -14.68 -11.83 26.41
CA ILE A 209 -14.05 -12.66 27.44
C ILE A 209 -12.52 -12.50 27.35
N ALA A 210 -11.82 -12.89 28.41
CA ALA A 210 -10.38 -12.83 28.42
C ALA A 210 -9.78 -13.93 29.30
N VAL A 211 -8.52 -14.30 29.04
CA VAL A 211 -7.74 -15.10 30.00
C VAL A 211 -7.45 -14.28 31.25
N GLY A 212 -7.76 -14.83 32.41
CA GLY A 212 -7.77 -14.07 33.69
C GLY A 212 -6.42 -14.00 34.39
N LYS A 213 -5.86 -15.15 34.75
CA LYS A 213 -4.70 -15.21 35.65
C LYS A 213 -3.35 -15.13 34.96
N GLN A 214 -3.24 -15.64 33.76
CA GLN A 214 -1.97 -15.73 33.02
C GLN A 214 -2.25 -15.47 31.54
N ALA A 215 -1.57 -14.50 30.96
CA ALA A 215 -1.65 -14.28 29.53
C ALA A 215 -1.08 -15.51 28.79
N TYR A 216 -1.73 -15.90 27.69
CA TYR A 216 -1.22 -16.93 26.79
C TYR A 216 -0.22 -16.35 25.80
N ILE A 217 -0.42 -15.09 25.45
CA ILE A 217 0.42 -14.36 24.51
C ILE A 217 0.71 -12.98 25.09
N ALA A 218 1.99 -12.62 25.15
CA ALA A 218 2.46 -11.30 25.52
C ALA A 218 2.89 -10.51 24.29
N GLN A 219 3.06 -9.22 24.46
CA GLN A 219 3.70 -8.35 23.48
C GLN A 219 5.19 -8.25 23.79
N LYS A 220 6.07 -8.48 22.80
CA LYS A 220 7.50 -8.20 22.92
C LYS A 220 7.71 -6.69 22.82
N ARG A 221 7.59 -5.97 23.93
CA ARG A 221 7.98 -4.56 23.95
C ARG A 221 9.49 -4.44 24.19
N LYS A 222 10.23 -4.10 23.15
CA LYS A 222 11.29 -3.12 23.30
C LYS A 222 10.64 -1.77 22.96
N GLN A 223 10.58 -0.89 23.90
CA GLN A 223 10.01 0.47 23.77
C GLN A 223 10.64 1.27 22.60
N GLU A 224 11.73 0.76 22.04
CA GLU A 224 12.51 1.33 20.95
C GLU A 224 11.99 0.95 19.54
N ASP A 225 11.11 -0.05 19.42
CA ASP A 225 10.71 -0.65 18.14
C ASP A 225 9.22 -0.42 17.78
N SER A 226 8.44 0.27 18.62
CA SER A 226 7.01 0.52 18.33
C SER A 226 6.86 1.61 17.27
N THR A 227 6.32 1.25 16.10
CA THR A 227 5.99 2.20 15.04
C THR A 227 4.78 3.10 15.38
N ILE A 228 4.02 2.73 16.41
CA ILE A 228 2.82 3.47 16.86
C ILE A 228 3.16 4.59 17.86
N GLU A 229 4.16 4.38 18.73
CA GLU A 229 4.48 5.28 19.85
C GLU A 229 5.54 6.36 19.54
N ILE A 230 5.99 6.48 18.30
CA ILE A 230 7.05 7.41 17.94
C ILE A 230 6.50 8.82 17.74
N ASP A 231 6.43 9.59 18.83
CA ASP A 231 6.59 11.04 18.74
C ASP A 231 8.09 11.33 18.68
N PRO A 232 8.65 11.67 17.51
CA PRO A 232 10.09 11.88 17.35
C PRO A 232 10.63 13.02 18.23
N THR A 233 9.76 13.85 18.80
CA THR A 233 10.16 14.98 19.65
C THR A 233 10.36 14.58 21.11
N LYS A 234 9.88 13.41 21.54
CA LYS A 234 9.89 12.97 22.94
C LYS A 234 10.85 11.83 23.27
N ASN A 235 11.50 11.22 22.26
CA ASN A 235 12.45 10.13 22.48
C ASN A 235 13.90 10.56 22.17
N PRO A 236 14.75 10.84 23.21
CA PRO A 236 16.14 11.28 23.01
C PRO A 236 17.01 10.25 22.28
N ASN A 237 16.67 8.94 22.37
CA ASN A 237 17.41 7.89 21.67
C ASN A 237 17.07 7.81 20.21
N LEU A 238 15.81 8.15 19.84
CA LEU A 238 15.41 8.29 18.44
C LEU A 238 16.04 9.53 17.81
N MET A 239 16.12 10.66 18.56
CA MET A 239 16.88 11.84 18.16
C MET A 239 18.36 11.51 17.96
N LYS A 240 18.97 10.69 18.83
CA LYS A 240 20.34 10.19 18.64
C LYS A 240 20.46 9.25 17.45
N LYS A 241 19.53 8.33 17.25
CA LYS A 241 19.49 7.45 16.06
C LYS A 241 19.21 8.24 14.78
N GLN A 242 18.29 9.22 14.80
CA GLN A 242 18.04 10.12 13.67
C GLN A 242 19.23 11.07 13.45
N THR A 243 19.91 11.54 14.49
CA THR A 243 21.13 12.33 14.38
C THR A 243 22.31 11.48 13.94
N GLN A 244 22.39 10.20 14.34
CA GLN A 244 23.39 9.25 13.82
C GLN A 244 23.04 8.79 12.41
N LEU A 245 21.77 8.69 12.04
CA LEU A 245 21.29 8.47 10.67
C LEU A 245 21.43 9.72 9.80
N LYS A 246 21.26 10.93 10.36
CA LYS A 246 21.57 12.19 9.69
C LYS A 246 23.09 12.44 9.56
N ASN A 247 23.90 11.88 10.47
CA ASN A 247 25.36 11.94 10.42
C ASN A 247 26.00 10.78 9.64
N LYS A 248 25.30 9.63 9.45
CA LYS A 248 25.42 8.87 8.24
C LYS A 248 24.62 9.65 7.21
N VAL A 249 25.29 10.50 6.49
CA VAL A 249 24.88 10.93 5.15
C VAL A 249 24.78 9.65 4.32
N VAL A 250 23.68 8.92 4.44
CA VAL A 250 23.09 8.26 3.29
C VAL A 250 22.74 9.49 2.45
N LYS A 251 23.62 9.86 1.52
CA LYS A 251 23.24 10.67 0.39
C LYS A 251 22.02 9.95 -0.13
N GLU A 252 20.81 10.53 0.04
CA GLU A 252 19.69 10.13 -0.81
C GLU A 252 20.31 10.10 -2.19
N PRO A 253 20.16 9.00 -2.94
CA PRO A 253 20.81 8.94 -4.23
C PRO A 253 20.32 10.17 -4.97
N TYR A 254 21.24 11.09 -5.24
CA TYR A 254 20.95 12.31 -5.98
C TYR A 254 20.65 11.85 -7.40
N PHE A 255 19.40 11.94 -7.77
CA PHE A 255 18.97 11.69 -9.14
C PHE A 255 18.97 13.00 -9.90
N GLU A 256 19.96 13.18 -10.74
CA GLU A 256 20.13 14.36 -11.56
C GLU A 256 18.91 14.63 -12.46
N ILE A 257 18.17 13.62 -12.83
CA ILE A 257 16.93 13.68 -13.61
C ILE A 257 15.85 14.53 -12.92
N LEU A 258 15.90 14.71 -11.60
CA LEU A 258 14.96 15.54 -10.84
C LEU A 258 15.39 17.02 -10.76
N ASP A 259 16.60 17.34 -11.15
CA ASP A 259 17.10 18.73 -11.17
C ASP A 259 16.75 19.41 -12.49
N THR A 260 15.65 20.14 -12.48
CA THR A 260 15.12 20.86 -13.65
C THR A 260 15.37 22.37 -13.59
N ALA A 261 16.27 22.83 -12.72
CA ALA A 261 16.58 24.25 -12.55
C ALA A 261 17.06 24.91 -13.84
N ASP A 262 17.94 24.22 -14.62
CA ASP A 262 18.28 24.59 -15.97
C ASP A 262 17.56 23.65 -16.97
N TRP A 263 16.40 24.06 -17.42
CA TRP A 263 15.56 23.25 -18.30
C TRP A 263 16.17 22.98 -19.68
N GLU A 264 16.89 23.93 -20.26
CA GLU A 264 17.55 23.74 -21.56
C GLU A 264 18.68 22.72 -21.47
N ALA A 265 19.50 22.81 -20.41
CA ALA A 265 20.53 21.81 -20.13
C ALA A 265 19.89 20.43 -19.83
N TRP A 266 18.77 20.38 -19.12
CA TRP A 266 18.04 19.15 -18.85
C TRP A 266 17.54 18.51 -20.14
N LYS A 267 16.85 19.26 -21.01
CA LYS A 267 16.38 18.75 -22.31
C LYS A 267 17.54 18.22 -23.17
N ALA A 268 18.61 18.99 -23.29
CA ALA A 268 19.78 18.60 -24.07
C ALA A 268 20.41 17.29 -23.59
N LYS A 269 20.28 16.98 -22.29
CA LYS A 269 20.81 15.77 -21.69
C LYS A 269 19.88 14.55 -21.83
N TYR A 270 18.59 14.75 -21.69
CA TYR A 270 17.61 13.67 -21.50
C TYR A 270 16.67 13.43 -22.68
N VAL A 271 16.51 14.40 -23.58
CA VAL A 271 15.63 14.30 -24.74
C VAL A 271 16.44 14.19 -26.02
N ASN A 272 15.94 13.47 -27.01
CA ASN A 272 16.59 13.34 -28.31
C ASN A 272 16.67 14.69 -29.03
N ASN A 273 17.85 15.05 -29.50
CA ASN A 273 18.10 16.34 -30.14
C ASN A 273 17.31 16.55 -31.44
N GLY A 274 17.10 15.51 -32.26
CA GLY A 274 16.30 15.62 -33.48
C GLY A 274 14.85 15.92 -33.18
N MET A 275 14.31 15.27 -32.14
CA MET A 275 12.95 15.52 -31.67
C MET A 275 12.80 16.93 -31.09
N LEU A 276 13.80 17.44 -30.33
CA LEU A 276 13.82 18.82 -29.84
C LEU A 276 13.83 19.87 -30.93
N ARG A 277 14.44 19.58 -32.09
CA ARG A 277 14.46 20.47 -33.24
C ARG A 277 13.22 20.36 -34.14
N GLY A 278 12.29 19.46 -33.79
CA GLY A 278 11.09 19.23 -34.60
C GLY A 278 11.36 18.53 -35.92
N GLU A 279 12.44 17.78 -36.05
CA GLU A 279 12.82 17.01 -37.24
C GLU A 279 11.97 15.74 -37.39
N PHE A 280 10.65 15.86 -37.24
CA PHE A 280 9.73 14.72 -37.14
C PHE A 280 9.78 13.81 -38.37
N ASP A 281 9.81 14.38 -39.58
CA ASP A 281 9.86 13.60 -40.83
C ASP A 281 11.12 12.75 -40.98
N LEU A 282 12.19 13.07 -40.23
CA LEU A 282 13.47 12.33 -40.23
C LEU A 282 13.58 11.35 -39.07
N MET A 283 12.81 11.59 -37.98
CA MET A 283 12.98 10.87 -36.73
C MET A 283 11.89 9.83 -36.50
N VAL A 284 10.75 9.91 -37.19
CA VAL A 284 9.58 9.07 -36.96
C VAL A 284 9.50 7.97 -38.00
N ASP A 285 9.50 6.72 -37.52
CA ASP A 285 9.24 5.54 -38.33
C ASP A 285 7.72 5.22 -38.32
N ASP A 286 7.10 5.16 -39.50
CA ASP A 286 5.72 4.74 -39.68
C ASP A 286 5.63 3.21 -39.82
N LEU A 287 5.18 2.53 -38.77
CA LEU A 287 4.93 1.08 -38.77
C LEU A 287 3.63 0.70 -39.48
N THR A 288 2.94 1.69 -40.08
CA THR A 288 1.62 1.61 -40.69
C THR A 288 0.45 1.70 -39.71
N ASN A 289 -0.75 1.94 -40.23
CA ASN A 289 -1.99 1.95 -39.43
C ASN A 289 -1.97 2.92 -38.22
N ASN A 290 -1.32 4.07 -38.34
CA ASN A 290 -1.16 5.07 -37.28
C ASN A 290 -0.40 4.55 -36.04
N ILE A 291 0.52 3.62 -36.21
CA ILE A 291 1.47 3.17 -35.21
C ILE A 291 2.84 3.70 -35.59
N TYR A 292 3.43 4.53 -34.76
CA TYR A 292 4.68 5.23 -35.02
C TYR A 292 5.72 4.92 -33.96
N GLU A 293 7.00 4.84 -34.37
CA GLU A 293 8.13 4.75 -33.45
C GLU A 293 9.07 5.94 -33.67
N PHE A 294 9.61 6.49 -32.58
CA PHE A 294 10.57 7.59 -32.61
C PHE A 294 11.46 7.62 -31.36
N PRO A 295 12.72 8.08 -31.49
CA PRO A 295 13.63 8.20 -30.36
C PRO A 295 13.26 9.44 -29.52
N LEU A 296 12.56 9.25 -28.39
CA LEU A 296 12.16 10.36 -27.55
C LEU A 296 13.20 10.72 -26.51
N PHE A 297 13.67 9.72 -25.76
CA PHE A 297 14.60 9.93 -24.66
C PHE A 297 16.00 9.34 -24.90
N THR A 298 16.98 9.90 -24.21
CA THR A 298 18.34 9.33 -24.18
C THR A 298 18.39 8.09 -23.26
N GLU A 299 19.41 7.25 -23.44
CA GLU A 299 19.65 6.13 -22.51
C GLU A 299 19.84 6.60 -21.05
N LYS A 300 20.41 7.80 -20.87
CA LYS A 300 20.62 8.38 -19.54
C LYS A 300 19.29 8.63 -18.83
N PHE A 301 18.28 9.20 -19.52
CA PHE A 301 16.93 9.34 -18.99
C PHE A 301 16.39 7.99 -18.54
N CYS A 302 16.45 6.99 -19.39
CA CYS A 302 15.88 5.68 -19.14
C CYS A 302 16.53 5.00 -17.93
N LYS A 303 17.87 5.01 -17.85
CA LYS A 303 18.62 4.45 -16.72
C LYS A 303 18.27 5.15 -15.40
N GLU A 304 18.22 6.48 -15.40
CA GLU A 304 17.91 7.23 -14.18
C GLU A 304 16.44 7.11 -13.77
N ALA A 305 15.51 7.07 -14.73
CA ALA A 305 14.08 6.87 -14.43
C ALA A 305 13.81 5.49 -13.79
N VAL A 306 14.44 4.43 -14.34
CA VAL A 306 14.36 3.09 -13.74
C VAL A 306 15.02 3.06 -12.37
N ALA A 307 16.24 3.60 -12.23
CA ALA A 307 16.93 3.63 -10.95
C ALA A 307 16.18 4.42 -9.88
N LEU A 308 15.57 5.54 -10.25
CA LEU A 308 14.71 6.35 -9.37
C LEU A 308 13.48 5.56 -8.91
N SER A 309 12.78 4.90 -9.83
CA SER A 309 11.57 4.14 -9.51
C SER A 309 11.86 2.94 -8.60
N GLU A 310 12.98 2.24 -8.81
CA GLU A 310 13.40 1.14 -7.94
C GLU A 310 13.88 1.63 -6.57
N ALA A 311 14.58 2.78 -6.51
CA ALA A 311 15.06 3.33 -5.25
C ALA A 311 13.96 3.84 -4.34
N LEU A 312 12.87 4.38 -4.92
CA LEU A 312 11.71 4.86 -4.16
C LEU A 312 10.70 3.76 -3.84
N ASP A 313 10.75 2.65 -4.56
CA ASP A 313 9.95 1.41 -4.35
C ASP A 313 8.45 1.65 -4.08
N LYS A 314 7.84 2.55 -4.88
CA LYS A 314 6.40 2.90 -4.79
C LYS A 314 5.54 2.12 -5.79
N TRP A 315 5.97 0.93 -6.16
CA TRP A 315 5.26 0.07 -7.10
C TRP A 315 3.97 -0.47 -6.51
N THR A 316 2.88 -0.45 -7.30
CA THR A 316 1.58 -1.00 -6.92
C THR A 316 0.97 -1.81 -8.06
N ILE A 317 0.03 -2.68 -7.73
CA ILE A 317 -0.80 -3.45 -8.69
C ILE A 317 -2.27 -3.03 -8.64
N ASP A 318 -2.61 -2.03 -7.82
CA ASP A 318 -4.00 -1.74 -7.45
C ASP A 318 -4.67 -0.68 -8.31
N ARG A 319 -3.92 -0.05 -9.26
CA ARG A 319 -4.42 1.10 -10.02
C ARG A 319 -5.39 0.75 -11.14
N HIS A 320 -5.29 -0.46 -11.70
CA HIS A 320 -6.06 -0.88 -12.88
C HIS A 320 -6.89 -2.12 -12.55
N GLU A 321 -8.17 -1.93 -12.22
CA GLU A 321 -9.06 -3.02 -11.78
C GLU A 321 -9.22 -4.13 -12.82
N HIS A 322 -9.32 -3.80 -14.12
CA HIS A 322 -9.57 -4.77 -15.17
C HIS A 322 -8.30 -5.31 -15.86
N TYR A 323 -7.24 -4.52 -15.86
CA TYR A 323 -5.95 -4.85 -16.48
C TYR A 323 -4.82 -4.47 -15.53
N PRO A 324 -4.66 -5.18 -14.40
CA PRO A 324 -3.69 -4.81 -13.38
C PRO A 324 -2.28 -4.81 -13.97
N THR A 325 -1.54 -3.75 -13.68
CA THR A 325 -0.13 -3.58 -14.01
C THR A 325 0.66 -3.35 -12.73
N ASN A 326 1.89 -3.86 -12.68
CA ASN A 326 2.80 -3.48 -11.61
C ASN A 326 3.46 -2.15 -12.02
N ASP A 327 2.96 -1.06 -11.49
CA ASP A 327 3.32 0.28 -11.95
C ASP A 327 3.52 1.30 -10.84
N VAL A 328 4.10 2.46 -11.19
CA VAL A 328 4.30 3.62 -10.33
C VAL A 328 4.02 4.90 -11.12
N LEU A 329 3.19 5.79 -10.56
CA LEU A 329 2.92 7.08 -11.17
C LEU A 329 4.17 7.97 -11.18
N LEU A 330 4.40 8.72 -12.26
CA LEU A 330 5.51 9.67 -12.33
C LEU A 330 5.41 10.77 -11.28
N GLN A 331 4.20 11.14 -10.85
CA GLN A 331 4.00 12.08 -9.75
C GLN A 331 4.54 11.55 -8.41
N ASP A 332 4.42 10.24 -8.16
CA ASP A 332 4.84 9.64 -6.90
C ASP A 332 6.37 9.58 -6.77
N ILE A 333 7.07 9.64 -7.89
CA ILE A 333 8.53 9.68 -7.97
C ILE A 333 9.08 11.07 -8.34
N ASN A 334 8.25 12.12 -8.28
CA ASN A 334 8.59 13.51 -8.57
C ASN A 334 9.11 13.78 -9.99
N LEU A 335 8.81 12.91 -10.95
CA LEU A 335 9.25 13.04 -12.35
C LEU A 335 8.15 13.63 -13.27
N GLN A 336 6.91 13.75 -12.79
CA GLN A 336 5.74 14.16 -13.56
C GLN A 336 5.92 15.50 -14.28
N ASP A 337 6.41 16.53 -13.57
CA ASP A 337 6.49 17.89 -14.12
C ASP A 337 7.48 17.99 -15.28
N ALA A 338 8.67 17.39 -15.11
CA ALA A 338 9.68 17.35 -16.17
C ALA A 338 9.16 16.56 -17.39
N TYR A 339 8.56 15.40 -17.14
CA TYR A 339 8.02 14.56 -18.20
C TYR A 339 6.87 15.25 -18.95
N HIS A 340 5.92 15.87 -18.23
CA HIS A 340 4.81 16.59 -18.84
C HIS A 340 5.28 17.78 -19.71
N ARG A 341 6.34 18.48 -19.29
CA ARG A 341 6.96 19.52 -20.13
C ARG A 341 7.50 18.96 -21.43
N VAL A 342 8.12 17.78 -21.42
CA VAL A 342 8.57 17.10 -22.65
C VAL A 342 7.37 16.74 -23.54
N LEU A 343 6.27 16.23 -22.96
CA LEU A 343 5.04 15.97 -23.72
C LEU A 343 4.56 17.24 -24.44
N LYS A 344 4.49 18.36 -23.72
CA LYS A 344 4.03 19.64 -24.28
C LYS A 344 4.94 20.20 -25.35
N GLU A 345 6.26 20.11 -25.16
CA GLU A 345 7.23 20.74 -26.06
C GLU A 345 7.56 19.85 -27.27
N VAL A 346 7.36 18.54 -27.20
CA VAL A 346 7.78 17.58 -28.23
C VAL A 346 6.64 16.71 -28.72
N VAL A 347 5.94 16.01 -27.80
CA VAL A 347 5.01 14.94 -28.20
C VAL A 347 3.67 15.50 -28.70
N TYR A 348 3.12 16.54 -28.07
CA TYR A 348 1.87 17.13 -28.54
C TYR A 348 2.04 17.80 -29.93
N PRO A 349 3.12 18.56 -30.20
CA PRO A 349 3.42 19.02 -31.56
C PRO A 349 3.57 17.88 -32.56
N LEU A 350 4.23 16.77 -32.19
CA LEU A 350 4.31 15.58 -33.02
C LEU A 350 2.93 14.99 -33.32
N CYS A 351 2.04 14.85 -32.36
CA CYS A 351 0.68 14.35 -32.57
C CYS A 351 -0.09 15.23 -33.54
N ILE A 352 0.04 16.57 -33.43
CA ILE A 352 -0.59 17.52 -34.35
C ILE A 352 -0.05 17.34 -35.78
N HIS A 353 1.26 17.17 -35.91
CA HIS A 353 1.93 16.93 -37.19
C HIS A 353 1.45 15.63 -37.86
N LEU A 354 1.49 14.50 -37.14
CA LEU A 354 1.17 13.17 -37.67
C LEU A 354 -0.29 13.02 -38.12
N TRP A 355 -1.21 13.57 -37.34
CA TRP A 355 -2.66 13.39 -37.59
C TRP A 355 -3.37 14.64 -38.06
N THR A 356 -2.65 15.73 -38.38
CA THR A 356 -3.21 16.99 -38.81
C THR A 356 -4.38 17.44 -37.90
N LEU A 357 -4.11 17.39 -36.56
CA LEU A 357 -5.15 17.68 -35.58
C LEU A 357 -5.43 19.16 -35.52
N GLU A 358 -6.71 19.53 -35.61
CA GLU A 358 -7.18 20.91 -35.57
C GLU A 358 -7.99 21.19 -34.30
N GLY A 359 -7.98 22.45 -33.89
CA GLY A 359 -8.78 22.96 -32.78
C GLY A 359 -8.02 22.98 -31.46
N LYS A 360 -8.61 23.65 -30.46
CA LYS A 360 -8.02 23.87 -29.14
C LYS A 360 -7.88 22.56 -28.37
N GLY A 361 -6.86 22.45 -27.51
CA GLY A 361 -6.66 21.38 -26.55
C GLY A 361 -5.73 20.25 -27.00
N TRP A 362 -5.30 20.21 -28.27
CA TRP A 362 -4.29 19.25 -28.71
C TRP A 362 -2.86 19.62 -28.30
N ASP A 363 -2.64 20.90 -28.05
CA ASP A 363 -1.38 21.49 -27.55
C ASP A 363 -1.23 21.41 -26.03
N ASN A 364 -2.29 21.00 -25.33
CA ASN A 364 -2.31 20.89 -23.87
C ASN A 364 -3.25 19.77 -23.42
N MET A 365 -2.97 18.54 -23.83
CA MET A 365 -3.73 17.36 -23.43
C MET A 365 -3.51 17.03 -21.94
N PHE A 366 -4.54 16.55 -21.28
CA PHE A 366 -4.38 15.86 -20.01
C PHE A 366 -3.62 14.56 -20.24
N SER A 367 -2.67 14.23 -19.36
CA SER A 367 -1.93 12.96 -19.46
C SER A 367 -1.78 12.28 -18.10
N GLU A 368 -2.06 10.99 -18.08
CA GLU A 368 -1.69 10.10 -17.00
C GLU A 368 -0.42 9.38 -17.40
N ASN A 369 0.64 9.49 -16.56
CA ASN A 369 1.96 8.99 -16.88
C ASN A 369 2.48 8.10 -15.76
N PHE A 370 2.93 6.89 -16.10
CA PHE A 370 3.43 5.91 -15.14
C PHE A 370 4.52 5.03 -15.73
N LEU A 371 5.41 4.52 -14.89
CA LEU A 371 6.29 3.42 -15.25
C LEU A 371 5.59 2.10 -14.93
N ALA A 372 5.70 1.13 -15.84
CA ALA A 372 5.27 -0.24 -15.60
C ALA A 372 6.46 -1.19 -15.71
N ARG A 373 6.49 -2.21 -14.85
CA ARG A 373 7.49 -3.27 -14.91
C ARG A 373 6.84 -4.64 -15.08
N TYR A 374 7.45 -5.45 -15.94
CA TYR A 374 7.10 -6.84 -16.16
C TYR A 374 8.21 -7.73 -15.63
N THR A 375 7.84 -8.80 -14.94
CA THR A 375 8.78 -9.78 -14.38
C THR A 375 8.23 -11.19 -14.58
N THR A 376 9.09 -12.18 -14.67
CA THR A 376 8.68 -13.58 -14.91
C THR A 376 8.02 -14.24 -13.72
N ASP A 377 8.29 -13.76 -12.52
CA ASP A 377 7.79 -14.27 -11.24
C ASP A 377 6.44 -13.67 -10.81
N ARG A 378 6.05 -12.51 -11.36
CA ARG A 378 4.78 -11.83 -11.02
C ARG A 378 3.90 -11.64 -12.24
N GLN A 379 4.22 -10.63 -13.05
CA GLN A 379 3.45 -10.27 -14.23
C GLN A 379 4.35 -10.23 -15.45
N SER A 380 4.30 -11.26 -16.30
CA SER A 380 5.14 -11.34 -17.51
C SER A 380 4.51 -10.67 -18.73
N HIS A 381 3.21 -10.42 -18.73
CA HIS A 381 2.46 -9.92 -19.89
C HIS A 381 1.25 -9.07 -19.45
N LEU A 382 0.62 -8.43 -20.42
CA LEU A 382 -0.68 -7.78 -20.24
C LEU A 382 -1.63 -8.25 -21.34
N SER A 383 -2.84 -8.66 -20.96
CA SER A 383 -3.87 -9.14 -21.87
C SER A 383 -4.28 -8.10 -22.89
N LEU A 384 -4.88 -8.53 -23.99
CA LEU A 384 -5.38 -7.64 -25.04
C LEU A 384 -6.45 -6.70 -24.49
N HIS A 385 -6.30 -5.41 -24.72
CA HIS A 385 -7.19 -4.35 -24.26
C HIS A 385 -7.16 -3.14 -25.19
N HIS A 386 -8.07 -2.21 -24.96
CA HIS A 386 -8.02 -0.86 -25.51
C HIS A 386 -7.76 0.10 -24.38
N ASP A 387 -6.94 1.11 -24.64
CA ASP A 387 -6.69 2.18 -23.68
C ASP A 387 -7.83 3.20 -23.69
N PHE A 388 -8.15 3.71 -22.51
CA PHE A 388 -9.09 4.82 -22.40
C PHE A 388 -8.35 6.16 -22.58
N SER A 389 -7.77 6.36 -23.76
CA SER A 389 -7.01 7.55 -24.17
C SER A 389 -7.32 7.91 -25.62
N HIS A 390 -7.10 9.16 -26.02
CA HIS A 390 -7.11 9.52 -27.46
C HIS A 390 -5.82 9.02 -28.11
N VAL A 391 -4.71 9.21 -27.44
CA VAL A 391 -3.38 8.79 -27.88
C VAL A 391 -2.67 8.09 -26.73
N THR A 392 -2.09 6.95 -27.01
CA THR A 392 -1.20 6.22 -26.08
C THR A 392 0.23 6.28 -26.57
N MET A 393 1.16 6.49 -25.66
CA MET A 393 2.58 6.39 -25.90
C MET A 393 3.22 5.42 -24.92
N VAL A 394 4.09 4.53 -25.43
CA VAL A 394 4.84 3.57 -24.64
C VAL A 394 6.32 3.74 -24.94
N VAL A 395 7.12 4.13 -23.95
CA VAL A 395 8.58 4.29 -24.08
C VAL A 395 9.28 3.07 -23.53
N LYS A 396 10.19 2.46 -24.30
CA LYS A 396 11.09 1.39 -23.83
C LYS A 396 12.18 1.99 -22.95
N LEU A 397 12.30 1.50 -21.70
CA LEU A 397 13.28 2.06 -20.74
C LEU A 397 14.52 1.19 -20.52
N ASN A 398 14.48 -0.09 -20.90
CA ASN A 398 15.62 -1.00 -20.80
C ASN A 398 15.55 -2.10 -21.84
N ASP A 399 16.60 -2.92 -21.94
CA ASP A 399 16.73 -4.05 -22.87
C ASP A 399 17.26 -5.35 -22.21
N GLU A 400 17.45 -5.37 -20.90
CA GLU A 400 17.91 -6.55 -20.15
C GLU A 400 16.77 -7.55 -19.89
N PHE A 401 16.06 -7.96 -20.95
CA PHE A 401 14.99 -8.96 -20.91
C PHE A 401 14.84 -9.67 -22.27
N ASP A 402 14.28 -10.88 -22.23
CA ASP A 402 13.94 -11.66 -23.43
C ASP A 402 12.41 -11.65 -23.68
N GLY A 403 12.00 -11.49 -24.93
CA GLY A 403 10.58 -11.44 -25.34
C GLY A 403 10.00 -10.03 -25.25
N GLY A 404 8.76 -9.93 -24.78
CA GLY A 404 8.08 -8.63 -24.61
C GLY A 404 7.59 -7.99 -25.91
N GLY A 405 7.47 -6.66 -25.88
CA GLY A 405 6.90 -5.86 -26.98
C GLY A 405 5.40 -5.60 -26.82
N THR A 406 4.87 -4.68 -27.62
CA THR A 406 3.45 -4.35 -27.70
C THR A 406 2.87 -4.95 -28.97
N TRP A 407 1.93 -5.86 -28.82
CA TRP A 407 1.33 -6.61 -29.94
C TRP A 407 -0.02 -6.01 -30.33
N PHE A 408 -0.18 -5.71 -31.63
CA PHE A 408 -1.40 -5.21 -32.25
C PHE A 408 -1.98 -6.30 -33.18
N PRO A 409 -2.84 -7.20 -32.69
CA PRO A 409 -3.28 -8.38 -33.47
C PRO A 409 -4.04 -8.04 -34.74
N LYS A 410 -4.85 -6.99 -34.73
CA LYS A 410 -5.61 -6.54 -35.91
C LYS A 410 -4.72 -6.19 -37.09
N TYR A 411 -3.55 -5.66 -36.82
CA TYR A 411 -2.61 -5.17 -37.83
C TYR A 411 -1.43 -6.11 -38.04
N ASN A 412 -1.31 -7.16 -37.25
CA ASN A 412 -0.19 -8.08 -37.22
C ASN A 412 1.16 -7.37 -36.99
N ILE A 413 1.16 -6.34 -36.12
CA ILE A 413 2.35 -5.55 -35.77
C ILE A 413 2.80 -5.86 -34.36
N LEU A 414 4.08 -6.13 -34.19
CA LEU A 414 4.76 -6.20 -32.89
C LEU A 414 5.73 -5.02 -32.81
N SER A 415 5.40 -4.03 -31.98
CA SER A 415 6.34 -2.96 -31.62
C SER A 415 7.23 -3.42 -30.49
N ASN A 416 8.50 -3.59 -30.75
CA ASN A 416 9.54 -3.89 -29.78
C ASN A 416 10.85 -3.20 -30.20
N PRO A 417 10.95 -1.87 -30.02
CA PRO A 417 12.08 -1.10 -30.49
C PRO A 417 13.43 -1.69 -30.08
N GLU A 418 14.41 -1.69 -30.98
CA GLU A 418 15.76 -2.20 -30.71
C GLU A 418 16.49 -1.34 -29.66
N ARG A 419 16.26 -0.02 -29.68
CA ARG A 419 16.96 0.92 -28.80
C ARG A 419 16.10 1.36 -27.63
N VAL A 420 16.74 1.54 -26.49
CA VAL A 420 16.18 2.17 -25.30
C VAL A 420 15.89 3.65 -25.58
N GLY A 421 14.82 4.19 -25.00
CA GLY A 421 14.38 5.57 -25.18
C GLY A 421 13.51 5.80 -26.41
N VAL A 422 13.27 4.77 -27.22
CA VAL A 422 12.32 4.84 -28.34
C VAL A 422 10.90 4.71 -27.79
N ALA A 423 10.04 5.59 -28.26
CA ALA A 423 8.62 5.63 -27.96
C ALA A 423 7.82 5.00 -29.10
N THR A 424 6.82 4.21 -28.77
CA THR A 424 5.73 3.77 -29.67
C THR A 424 4.51 4.62 -29.39
N LEU A 425 3.94 5.23 -30.43
CA LEU A 425 2.78 6.10 -30.34
C LEU A 425 1.64 5.55 -31.21
N HIS A 426 0.43 5.51 -30.68
CA HIS A 426 -0.75 5.02 -31.41
C HIS A 426 -2.04 5.62 -30.85
N PRO A 427 -3.16 5.62 -31.62
CA PRO A 427 -4.48 5.92 -31.09
C PRO A 427 -4.86 4.92 -29.98
N GLY A 428 -5.54 5.39 -28.95
CA GLY A 428 -5.99 4.56 -27.83
C GLY A 428 -7.30 3.83 -28.11
N MET A 429 -8.43 4.50 -27.83
CA MET A 429 -9.78 3.95 -27.85
C MET A 429 -10.15 3.24 -29.17
N VAL A 430 -10.92 2.15 -29.08
CA VAL A 430 -11.70 1.45 -30.12
C VAL A 430 -10.90 0.83 -31.27
N THR A 431 -9.86 1.43 -31.78
CA THR A 431 -9.22 1.00 -33.03
C THR A 431 -7.98 0.14 -32.84
N HIS A 432 -7.23 0.37 -31.78
CA HIS A 432 -5.93 -0.26 -31.55
C HIS A 432 -5.98 -1.22 -30.35
N LEU A 433 -6.68 -2.36 -30.54
CA LEU A 433 -6.60 -3.47 -29.60
C LEU A 433 -5.13 -3.93 -29.51
N HIS A 434 -4.58 -3.95 -28.33
CA HIS A 434 -3.17 -4.34 -28.12
C HIS A 434 -2.95 -4.98 -26.76
N GLY A 435 -1.76 -5.54 -26.55
CA GLY A 435 -1.34 -6.09 -25.27
C GLY A 435 0.17 -6.26 -25.21
N ALA A 436 0.73 -6.41 -24.00
CA ALA A 436 2.14 -6.69 -23.83
C ALA A 436 2.40 -8.19 -23.96
N ARG A 437 3.30 -8.56 -24.89
CA ARG A 437 3.75 -9.95 -25.04
C ARG A 437 4.54 -10.38 -23.81
N PRO A 438 4.50 -11.69 -23.47
CA PRO A 438 5.25 -12.21 -22.36
C PRO A 438 6.75 -11.96 -22.48
N ILE A 439 7.38 -11.62 -21.37
CA ILE A 439 8.83 -11.76 -21.20
C ILE A 439 9.15 -13.16 -20.67
N TYR A 440 10.30 -13.69 -21.05
CA TYR A 440 10.74 -15.04 -20.68
C TYR A 440 11.94 -15.02 -19.74
N ALA A 441 12.68 -13.92 -19.69
CA ALA A 441 13.79 -13.67 -18.79
C ALA A 441 13.95 -12.17 -18.51
N GLY A 442 14.61 -11.84 -17.41
CA GLY A 442 14.91 -10.47 -17.02
C GLY A 442 13.72 -9.68 -16.48
N LYS A 443 13.85 -8.35 -16.53
CA LYS A 443 12.80 -7.40 -16.14
C LYS A 443 12.63 -6.37 -17.26
N ARG A 444 11.40 -6.15 -17.72
CA ARG A 444 11.08 -5.13 -18.71
C ARG A 444 10.45 -3.92 -18.03
N TYR A 445 11.04 -2.74 -18.30
CA TYR A 445 10.51 -1.45 -17.85
C TYR A 445 10.04 -0.63 -19.05
N ILE A 446 8.87 -0.04 -18.91
CA ILE A 446 8.31 0.91 -19.87
C ILE A 446 7.75 2.13 -19.14
N CYS A 447 7.71 3.27 -19.86
CA CYS A 447 6.92 4.41 -19.41
C CYS A 447 5.70 4.55 -20.33
N VAL A 448 4.51 4.62 -19.73
CA VAL A 448 3.24 4.72 -20.44
C VAL A 448 2.64 6.09 -20.22
N SER A 449 2.06 6.66 -21.30
CA SER A 449 1.31 7.91 -21.24
C SER A 449 -0.05 7.73 -21.89
N PHE A 450 -1.12 7.93 -21.12
CA PHE A 450 -2.49 8.02 -21.62
C PHE A 450 -2.85 9.49 -21.81
N MET A 451 -2.91 9.94 -23.06
CA MET A 451 -3.14 11.34 -23.40
C MET A 451 -4.57 11.56 -23.88
N ARG A 452 -5.24 12.55 -23.30
CA ARG A 452 -6.64 12.88 -23.61
C ARG A 452 -6.79 14.37 -23.86
N LYS A 453 -7.53 14.71 -24.89
CA LYS A 453 -8.02 16.07 -25.08
C LYS A 453 -9.17 16.32 -24.11
N GLU A 454 -9.16 17.43 -23.42
CA GLU A 454 -10.28 17.91 -22.61
C GLU A 454 -11.49 18.33 -23.46
#